data_0f3ee51e5c9c47e1aa524101abe3bee3
#
_entry.id   0f3ee51e5c9c47e1aa524101abe3bee3
#
_cell.length_a   1.000
_cell.length_b   1.000
_cell.length_c   1.000
_cell.angle_alpha   90.00
_cell.angle_beta   90.00
_cell.angle_gamma   90.00
#
_symmetry.space_group_name_H-M   'P 1'
#
loop_
_entity.id
_entity.type
_entity.pdbx_description
1 polymer ?
#
loop_
_entity_poly.entity_id
_entity_poly.type
_entity_poly.pdbx_seq_one_letter_code
_entity_poly.pdbx_strand_id
1 'polypeptide(L)'
;MKTKIFETTKNDIEEAGRLIQNGEVVAFPTETVYGLGANATNESAIKKVFVAKGRPADNPLIMTVADAAQLDEFVTISDQARGLMDHFWPGSLTVILPIKPGKVSMLVTGGLQTVAFRLPANDAARTLIRAAGVPIVGPSANTSGKPSPTTAQHVWHDMQNKIAGIVDDGPTQVGVESTVVDMSISTPIILRPGAVTQPQLEEVLQMKVIDATSTESVASNVTPKAPGMKYRHYAPDKNVVMFDELDALELKQVLAPNDVVMAKDDMIEKMALTNHQAWSLGNTLETATEQLFAGLRFYDDDSQITTIYVQKMPPIGIGKAFNNRLGKAAGNQEFQN
;
A
#
# COMPACT_ATOMS: atom_id res chain seq x y z
N MET A 1 -12.69 -22.48 5.29
CA MET A 1 -12.50 -22.38 3.80
C MET A 1 -11.05 -22.70 3.49
N LYS A 2 -10.73 -23.49 2.47
CA LYS A 2 -9.32 -23.75 2.10
C LYS A 2 -8.92 -22.71 1.04
N THR A 3 -7.90 -21.90 1.32
CA THR A 3 -7.36 -20.92 0.38
C THR A 3 -6.57 -21.63 -0.73
N LYS A 4 -6.83 -21.28 -2.01
CA LYS A 4 -6.12 -21.82 -3.18
C LYS A 4 -5.08 -20.79 -3.68
N ILE A 5 -3.90 -21.26 -4.10
CA ILE A 5 -2.95 -20.43 -4.85
C ILE A 5 -3.23 -20.66 -6.34
N PHE A 6 -3.35 -19.57 -7.09
CA PHE A 6 -3.51 -19.51 -8.53
C PHE A 6 -2.25 -18.98 -9.17
N GLU A 7 -1.84 -19.58 -10.27
CA GLU A 7 -0.83 -19.02 -11.14
C GLU A 7 -1.44 -17.98 -12.09
N THR A 8 -0.61 -17.29 -12.87
CA THR A 8 -1.06 -16.30 -13.86
C THR A 8 -1.50 -16.92 -15.18
N THR A 9 -1.81 -18.22 -15.21
CA THR A 9 -2.36 -18.90 -16.39
C THR A 9 -3.78 -18.41 -16.67
N LYS A 10 -4.21 -18.50 -17.94
CA LYS A 10 -5.55 -18.10 -18.34
C LYS A 10 -6.64 -18.80 -17.52
N ASN A 11 -6.52 -20.11 -17.32
CA ASN A 11 -7.53 -20.90 -16.61
C ASN A 11 -7.62 -20.51 -15.12
N ASP A 12 -6.48 -20.30 -14.48
CA ASP A 12 -6.42 -19.89 -13.07
C ASP A 12 -6.99 -18.48 -12.87
N ILE A 13 -6.65 -17.55 -13.75
CA ILE A 13 -7.20 -16.17 -13.70
C ILE A 13 -8.72 -16.18 -13.93
N GLU A 14 -9.22 -16.97 -14.87
CA GLU A 14 -10.67 -17.11 -15.09
C GLU A 14 -11.39 -17.76 -13.89
N GLU A 15 -10.78 -18.76 -13.24
CA GLU A 15 -11.33 -19.36 -12.03
C GLU A 15 -11.34 -18.35 -10.87
N ALA A 16 -10.24 -17.65 -10.64
CA ALA A 16 -10.13 -16.60 -9.62
C ALA A 16 -11.14 -15.45 -9.87
N GLY A 17 -11.32 -15.04 -11.12
CA GLY A 17 -12.32 -14.05 -11.53
C GLY A 17 -13.76 -14.50 -11.22
N ARG A 18 -14.09 -15.75 -11.52
CA ARG A 18 -15.42 -16.35 -11.17
C ARG A 18 -15.65 -16.35 -9.65
N LEU A 19 -14.62 -16.61 -8.85
CA LEU A 19 -14.75 -16.54 -7.39
C LEU A 19 -15.12 -15.11 -6.94
N ILE A 20 -14.45 -14.08 -7.46
CA ILE A 20 -14.78 -12.67 -7.17
C ILE A 20 -16.20 -12.34 -7.62
N GLN A 21 -16.59 -12.73 -8.84
CA GLN A 21 -17.93 -12.52 -9.37
C GLN A 21 -19.00 -13.14 -8.47
N ASN A 22 -18.73 -14.33 -7.91
CA ASN A 22 -19.63 -15.05 -6.99
C ASN A 22 -19.57 -14.50 -5.54
N GLY A 23 -18.88 -13.39 -5.30
CA GLY A 23 -18.82 -12.72 -4.00
C GLY A 23 -17.81 -13.32 -3.03
N GLU A 24 -16.83 -14.06 -3.52
CA GLU A 24 -15.68 -14.50 -2.74
C GLU A 24 -14.54 -13.48 -2.77
N VAL A 25 -13.57 -13.64 -1.85
CA VAL A 25 -12.42 -12.77 -1.73
C VAL A 25 -11.19 -13.48 -2.28
N VAL A 26 -10.46 -12.81 -3.19
CA VAL A 26 -9.21 -13.30 -3.78
C VAL A 26 -8.16 -12.21 -3.68
N ALA A 27 -6.99 -12.54 -3.14
CA ALA A 27 -5.87 -11.63 -3.16
C ALA A 27 -5.21 -11.62 -4.54
N PHE A 28 -4.71 -10.44 -4.94
CA PHE A 28 -4.16 -10.22 -6.28
C PHE A 28 -2.90 -9.37 -6.24
N PRO A 29 -1.94 -9.63 -7.14
CA PRO A 29 -0.71 -8.86 -7.26
C PRO A 29 -0.99 -7.45 -7.80
N THR A 30 -0.17 -6.49 -7.41
CA THR A 30 -0.04 -5.21 -8.12
C THR A 30 1.45 -4.84 -8.19
N GLU A 31 1.79 -3.80 -8.93
CA GLU A 31 3.16 -3.30 -8.95
C GLU A 31 3.59 -2.70 -7.58
N THR A 32 2.63 -2.32 -6.73
CA THR A 32 2.87 -1.70 -5.42
C THR A 32 2.92 -2.69 -4.27
N VAL A 33 1.79 -3.27 -3.91
CA VAL A 33 1.62 -4.30 -2.88
C VAL A 33 0.48 -5.23 -3.31
N TYR A 34 0.38 -6.42 -2.72
CA TYR A 34 -0.77 -7.29 -2.96
C TYR A 34 -2.06 -6.68 -2.41
N GLY A 35 -3.12 -6.71 -3.23
CA GLY A 35 -4.46 -6.25 -2.89
C GLY A 35 -5.40 -7.37 -2.51
N LEU A 36 -6.43 -7.08 -1.72
CA LEU A 36 -7.48 -8.02 -1.33
C LEU A 36 -8.74 -7.71 -2.13
N GLY A 37 -8.99 -8.51 -3.17
CA GLY A 37 -10.02 -8.29 -4.18
C GLY A 37 -11.38 -8.88 -3.80
N ALA A 38 -12.42 -8.06 -3.90
CA ALA A 38 -13.81 -8.51 -3.83
C ALA A 38 -14.69 -7.62 -4.71
N ASN A 39 -15.81 -8.14 -5.18
CA ASN A 39 -16.77 -7.39 -6.01
C ASN A 39 -17.24 -6.11 -5.30
N ALA A 40 -16.87 -4.94 -5.84
CA ALA A 40 -17.16 -3.64 -5.27
C ALA A 40 -18.66 -3.26 -5.29
N THR A 41 -19.47 -3.97 -6.06
CA THR A 41 -20.92 -3.75 -6.14
C THR A 41 -21.72 -4.72 -5.25
N ASN A 42 -21.03 -5.65 -4.55
CA ASN A 42 -21.65 -6.64 -3.68
C ASN A 42 -21.27 -6.39 -2.21
N GLU A 43 -22.19 -5.84 -1.43
CA GLU A 43 -21.96 -5.52 -0.02
C GLU A 43 -21.59 -6.73 0.83
N SER A 44 -22.10 -7.91 0.52
CA SER A 44 -21.74 -9.16 1.23
C SER A 44 -20.28 -9.52 0.97
N ALA A 45 -19.79 -9.34 -0.25
CA ALA A 45 -18.39 -9.55 -0.60
C ALA A 45 -17.47 -8.51 0.09
N ILE A 46 -17.88 -7.25 0.12
CA ILE A 46 -17.14 -6.17 0.80
C ILE A 46 -17.02 -6.47 2.31
N LYS A 47 -18.09 -6.94 2.96
CA LYS A 47 -18.06 -7.35 4.38
C LYS A 47 -17.06 -8.47 4.65
N LYS A 48 -16.93 -9.45 3.74
CA LYS A 48 -15.91 -10.50 3.85
C LYS A 48 -14.49 -9.93 3.89
N VAL A 49 -14.20 -8.85 3.14
CA VAL A 49 -12.90 -8.16 3.15
C VAL A 49 -12.61 -7.58 4.54
N PHE A 50 -13.55 -6.88 5.14
CA PHE A 50 -13.39 -6.34 6.49
C PHE A 50 -13.17 -7.44 7.53
N VAL A 51 -13.94 -8.53 7.44
CA VAL A 51 -13.79 -9.70 8.35
C VAL A 51 -12.43 -10.35 8.17
N ALA A 52 -11.99 -10.63 6.93
CA ALA A 52 -10.71 -11.29 6.66
C ALA A 52 -9.52 -10.48 7.20
N LYS A 53 -9.60 -9.13 7.10
CA LYS A 53 -8.55 -8.21 7.58
C LYS A 53 -8.63 -7.94 9.09
N GLY A 54 -9.74 -8.19 9.76
CA GLY A 54 -10.00 -7.64 11.09
C GLY A 54 -10.03 -6.11 11.11
N ARG A 55 -10.57 -5.47 10.05
CA ARG A 55 -10.55 -4.01 9.85
C ARG A 55 -11.91 -3.40 10.17
N PRO A 56 -11.96 -2.24 10.87
CA PRO A 56 -13.19 -1.47 11.03
C PRO A 56 -13.78 -1.01 9.69
N ALA A 57 -15.11 -1.08 9.54
CA ALA A 57 -15.81 -0.77 8.30
C ALA A 57 -15.96 0.74 8.00
N ASP A 58 -15.53 1.61 8.90
CA ASP A 58 -15.54 3.08 8.75
C ASP A 58 -14.33 3.64 7.98
N ASN A 59 -13.43 2.76 7.53
CA ASN A 59 -12.22 3.12 6.80
C ASN A 59 -12.44 2.86 5.30
N PRO A 60 -12.49 3.90 4.43
CA PRO A 60 -12.85 3.75 3.03
C PRO A 60 -11.92 2.80 2.28
N LEU A 61 -12.46 2.21 1.21
CA LEU A 61 -11.74 1.29 0.33
C LEU A 61 -11.44 1.96 -1.01
N ILE A 62 -10.36 1.53 -1.65
CA ILE A 62 -10.04 1.92 -3.03
C ILE A 62 -10.75 0.93 -3.96
N MET A 63 -11.46 1.44 -4.96
CA MET A 63 -11.98 0.65 -6.08
C MET A 63 -10.87 0.50 -7.12
N THR A 64 -10.66 -0.72 -7.55
CA THR A 64 -9.64 -1.07 -8.54
C THR A 64 -10.33 -1.54 -9.81
N VAL A 65 -9.92 -0.99 -10.95
CA VAL A 65 -10.51 -1.21 -12.27
C VAL A 65 -9.48 -1.71 -13.27
N ALA A 66 -9.94 -2.33 -14.35
CA ALA A 66 -9.10 -2.76 -15.45
C ALA A 66 -9.14 -1.79 -16.66
N ASP A 67 -10.07 -0.84 -16.64
CA ASP A 67 -10.28 0.15 -17.68
C ASP A 67 -10.81 1.44 -17.06
N ALA A 68 -10.28 2.61 -17.46
CA ALA A 68 -10.71 3.90 -16.96
C ALA A 68 -12.16 4.23 -17.33
N ALA A 69 -12.69 3.70 -18.44
CA ALA A 69 -14.09 3.87 -18.83
C ALA A 69 -15.10 3.30 -17.80
N GLN A 70 -14.68 2.34 -16.97
CA GLN A 70 -15.53 1.80 -15.90
C GLN A 70 -15.89 2.85 -14.84
N LEU A 71 -15.12 3.96 -14.72
CA LEU A 71 -15.36 5.01 -13.73
C LEU A 71 -16.62 5.85 -14.06
N ASP A 72 -16.94 6.00 -15.35
CA ASP A 72 -18.00 6.89 -15.80
C ASP A 72 -19.37 6.53 -15.21
N GLU A 73 -19.58 5.30 -14.80
CA GLU A 73 -20.80 4.88 -14.10
C GLU A 73 -20.89 5.43 -12.66
N PHE A 74 -19.75 5.54 -11.96
CA PHE A 74 -19.68 5.73 -10.51
C PHE A 74 -19.42 7.18 -10.09
N VAL A 75 -18.63 7.93 -10.86
CA VAL A 75 -18.08 9.22 -10.46
C VAL A 75 -18.21 10.29 -11.53
N THR A 76 -18.08 11.54 -11.09
CA THR A 76 -17.88 12.70 -11.97
C THR A 76 -16.38 12.97 -12.09
N ILE A 77 -15.89 13.04 -13.31
CA ILE A 77 -14.47 13.19 -13.62
C ILE A 77 -14.26 14.58 -14.24
N SER A 78 -13.42 15.41 -13.62
CA SER A 78 -12.98 16.69 -14.20
C SER A 78 -11.91 16.45 -15.27
N ASP A 79 -11.70 17.43 -16.17
CA ASP A 79 -10.64 17.35 -17.20
C ASP A 79 -9.25 17.21 -16.56
N GLN A 80 -9.00 17.87 -15.44
CA GLN A 80 -7.75 17.76 -14.68
C GLN A 80 -7.53 16.34 -14.13
N ALA A 81 -8.58 15.73 -13.54
CA ALA A 81 -8.49 14.35 -13.05
C ALA A 81 -8.28 13.36 -14.21
N ARG A 82 -8.94 13.60 -15.35
CA ARG A 82 -8.76 12.80 -16.57
C ARG A 82 -7.31 12.91 -17.08
N GLY A 83 -6.75 14.12 -17.15
CA GLY A 83 -5.36 14.32 -17.54
C GLY A 83 -4.35 13.58 -16.65
N LEU A 84 -4.57 13.54 -15.32
CA LEU A 84 -3.75 12.73 -14.43
C LEU A 84 -3.88 11.23 -14.71
N MET A 85 -5.11 10.74 -14.90
CA MET A 85 -5.34 9.33 -15.20
C MET A 85 -4.72 8.93 -16.54
N ASP A 86 -4.87 9.73 -17.58
CA ASP A 86 -4.31 9.46 -18.90
C ASP A 86 -2.77 9.41 -18.89
N HIS A 87 -2.14 10.16 -17.97
CA HIS A 87 -0.68 10.20 -17.84
C HIS A 87 -0.12 9.07 -16.94
N PHE A 88 -0.78 8.77 -15.81
CA PHE A 88 -0.23 7.88 -14.79
C PHE A 88 -0.90 6.50 -14.70
N TRP A 89 -1.94 6.25 -15.47
CA TRP A 89 -2.61 4.96 -15.53
C TRP A 89 -2.33 4.23 -16.85
N PRO A 90 -2.12 2.91 -16.79
CA PRO A 90 -2.03 2.04 -15.60
C PRO A 90 -0.81 2.37 -14.72
N GLY A 91 -1.01 2.43 -13.37
CA GLY A 91 0.13 2.77 -12.52
C GLY A 91 -0.18 3.01 -11.04
N SER A 92 0.85 3.55 -10.37
CA SER A 92 0.89 3.71 -8.91
C SER A 92 0.22 5.00 -8.43
N LEU A 93 -0.84 5.46 -9.11
CA LEU A 93 -1.66 6.60 -8.72
C LEU A 93 -3.07 6.16 -8.37
N THR A 94 -3.58 6.62 -7.23
CA THR A 94 -4.98 6.53 -6.81
C THR A 94 -5.59 7.91 -6.80
N VAL A 95 -6.74 8.08 -7.44
CA VAL A 95 -7.44 9.37 -7.58
C VAL A 95 -8.75 9.30 -6.82
N ILE A 96 -8.99 10.28 -5.93
CA ILE A 96 -10.26 10.43 -5.22
C ILE A 96 -11.16 11.38 -6.00
N LEU A 97 -12.38 10.94 -6.27
CA LEU A 97 -13.36 11.63 -7.11
C LEU A 97 -14.73 11.74 -6.42
N PRO A 98 -15.56 12.76 -6.76
CA PRO A 98 -16.94 12.86 -6.28
C PRO A 98 -17.79 11.71 -6.84
N ILE A 99 -18.58 11.05 -5.98
CA ILE A 99 -19.50 9.98 -6.40
C ILE A 99 -20.78 10.54 -7.04
N LYS A 100 -21.31 9.83 -8.01
CA LYS A 100 -22.67 10.03 -8.48
C LYS A 100 -23.66 9.46 -7.45
N PRO A 101 -24.74 10.15 -7.13
CA PRO A 101 -25.69 9.72 -6.09
C PRO A 101 -26.17 8.28 -6.28
N GLY A 102 -26.06 7.46 -5.23
CA GLY A 102 -26.55 6.07 -5.20
C GLY A 102 -25.72 5.06 -6.00
N LYS A 103 -24.55 5.44 -6.54
CA LYS A 103 -23.75 4.55 -7.41
C LYS A 103 -22.68 3.74 -6.67
N VAL A 104 -22.29 4.15 -5.48
CA VAL A 104 -21.26 3.46 -4.67
C VAL A 104 -21.82 3.19 -3.28
N SER A 105 -21.63 1.97 -2.78
CA SER A 105 -22.05 1.60 -1.44
C SER A 105 -21.29 2.40 -0.36
N MET A 106 -22.00 2.77 0.70
CA MET A 106 -21.41 3.43 1.87
C MET A 106 -20.32 2.57 2.55
N LEU A 107 -20.37 1.25 2.39
CA LEU A 107 -19.29 0.37 2.88
C LEU A 107 -17.96 0.59 2.14
N VAL A 108 -18.01 0.98 0.85
CA VAL A 108 -16.81 1.32 0.07
C VAL A 108 -16.30 2.70 0.45
N THR A 109 -17.20 3.68 0.57
CA THR A 109 -16.84 5.08 0.79
C THR A 109 -16.57 5.41 2.27
N GLY A 110 -16.91 4.51 3.21
CA GLY A 110 -16.89 4.82 4.65
C GLY A 110 -17.84 5.96 5.02
N GLY A 111 -18.93 6.14 4.26
CA GLY A 111 -19.91 7.22 4.44
C GLY A 111 -19.55 8.55 3.77
N LEU A 112 -18.46 8.62 3.02
CA LEU A 112 -18.03 9.83 2.31
C LEU A 112 -18.78 10.00 0.99
N GLN A 113 -18.82 11.25 0.47
CA GLN A 113 -19.36 11.60 -0.85
C GLN A 113 -18.27 11.50 -1.95
N THR A 114 -17.18 10.82 -1.66
CA THR A 114 -16.07 10.59 -2.56
C THR A 114 -15.65 9.13 -2.51
N VAL A 115 -15.03 8.66 -3.59
CA VAL A 115 -14.45 7.33 -3.68
C VAL A 115 -13.10 7.38 -4.39
N ALA A 116 -12.17 6.53 -3.96
CA ALA A 116 -10.86 6.41 -4.54
C ALA A 116 -10.84 5.32 -5.62
N PHE A 117 -10.25 5.61 -6.78
CA PHE A 117 -10.05 4.67 -7.88
C PHE A 117 -8.58 4.49 -8.22
N ARG A 118 -8.25 3.27 -8.67
CA ARG A 118 -6.94 2.94 -9.20
C ARG A 118 -7.04 1.95 -10.37
N LEU A 119 -6.18 2.13 -11.36
CA LEU A 119 -5.93 1.18 -12.43
C LEU A 119 -4.46 0.73 -12.32
N PRO A 120 -4.18 -0.49 -11.79
CA PRO A 120 -2.81 -0.95 -11.51
C PRO A 120 -2.04 -1.27 -12.80
N ALA A 121 -0.71 -1.12 -12.76
CA ALA A 121 0.16 -1.45 -13.90
C ALA A 121 0.33 -2.97 -14.11
N ASN A 122 0.07 -3.79 -13.09
CA ASN A 122 0.23 -5.24 -13.16
C ASN A 122 -0.81 -5.89 -14.10
N ASP A 123 -0.34 -6.66 -15.07
CA ASP A 123 -1.19 -7.29 -16.10
C ASP A 123 -2.09 -8.40 -15.54
N ALA A 124 -1.59 -9.20 -14.57
CA ALA A 124 -2.38 -10.26 -13.95
C ALA A 124 -3.57 -9.66 -13.18
N ALA A 125 -3.36 -8.53 -12.47
CA ALA A 125 -4.43 -7.80 -11.80
C ALA A 125 -5.51 -7.33 -12.78
N ARG A 126 -5.13 -6.67 -13.88
CA ARG A 126 -6.11 -6.19 -14.87
C ARG A 126 -6.85 -7.32 -15.54
N THR A 127 -6.16 -8.44 -15.84
CA THR A 127 -6.78 -9.62 -16.43
C THR A 127 -7.77 -10.27 -15.47
N LEU A 128 -7.43 -10.37 -14.17
CA LEU A 128 -8.34 -10.84 -13.14
C LEU A 128 -9.60 -9.98 -13.03
N ILE A 129 -9.46 -8.66 -13.02
CA ILE A 129 -10.60 -7.72 -12.93
C ILE A 129 -11.51 -7.87 -14.17
N ARG A 130 -10.91 -8.01 -15.37
CA ARG A 130 -11.70 -8.30 -16.60
C ARG A 130 -12.43 -9.64 -16.50
N ALA A 131 -11.78 -10.69 -15.99
CA ALA A 131 -12.38 -12.00 -15.80
C ALA A 131 -13.51 -11.98 -14.76
N ALA A 132 -13.40 -11.14 -13.72
CA ALA A 132 -14.47 -10.92 -12.75
C ALA A 132 -15.67 -10.16 -13.34
N GLY A 133 -15.47 -9.38 -14.40
CA GLY A 133 -16.51 -8.59 -15.07
C GLY A 133 -17.06 -7.42 -14.25
N VAL A 134 -16.46 -7.10 -13.12
CA VAL A 134 -16.88 -6.04 -12.18
C VAL A 134 -15.67 -5.31 -11.62
N PRO A 135 -15.81 -4.01 -11.22
CA PRO A 135 -14.81 -3.36 -10.40
C PRO A 135 -14.64 -4.10 -9.07
N ILE A 136 -13.44 -4.11 -8.53
CA ILE A 136 -13.16 -4.74 -7.25
C ILE A 136 -12.72 -3.71 -6.21
N VAL A 137 -12.99 -3.97 -4.94
CA VAL A 137 -12.27 -3.25 -3.86
C VAL A 137 -10.87 -3.86 -3.73
N GLY A 138 -9.87 -3.06 -3.36
CA GLY A 138 -8.47 -3.50 -3.34
C GLY A 138 -7.66 -2.89 -2.19
N PRO A 139 -8.04 -3.04 -0.90
CA PRO A 139 -7.11 -2.73 0.19
C PRO A 139 -5.93 -3.70 0.16
N SER A 140 -4.80 -3.35 0.80
CA SER A 140 -3.66 -4.27 0.94
C SER A 140 -4.07 -5.60 1.60
N ALA A 141 -3.48 -6.71 1.17
CA ALA A 141 -3.91 -8.07 1.58
C ALA A 141 -3.27 -8.57 2.89
N ASN A 142 -3.09 -7.67 3.88
CA ASN A 142 -2.57 -7.97 5.22
C ASN A 142 -3.66 -7.96 6.29
N THR A 143 -3.41 -8.61 7.41
CA THR A 143 -4.14 -8.36 8.66
C THR A 143 -3.99 -6.88 9.04
N SER A 144 -5.08 -6.25 9.48
CA SER A 144 -5.10 -4.80 9.76
C SER A 144 -4.02 -4.40 10.76
N GLY A 145 -3.27 -3.34 10.46
CA GLY A 145 -2.17 -2.85 11.29
C GLY A 145 -0.78 -3.38 10.88
N LYS A 146 -0.69 -4.58 10.33
CA LYS A 146 0.57 -5.23 9.91
C LYS A 146 1.18 -4.60 8.64
N PRO A 147 2.49 -4.81 8.35
CA PRO A 147 3.12 -4.38 7.12
C PRO A 147 2.41 -4.93 5.88
N SER A 148 2.32 -4.15 4.80
CA SER A 148 1.64 -4.61 3.58
C SER A 148 2.39 -5.76 2.92
N PRO A 149 1.69 -6.72 2.30
CA PRO A 149 2.31 -7.88 1.65
C PRO A 149 2.90 -7.50 0.29
N THR A 150 4.14 -7.89 0.05
CA THR A 150 4.85 -7.69 -1.23
C THR A 150 5.08 -8.98 -2.00
N THR A 151 4.66 -10.12 -1.45
CA THR A 151 4.69 -11.45 -2.08
C THR A 151 3.43 -12.23 -1.76
N ALA A 152 3.11 -13.24 -2.57
CA ALA A 152 2.00 -14.17 -2.29
C ALA A 152 2.21 -14.93 -0.96
N GLN A 153 3.47 -15.21 -0.58
CA GLN A 153 3.79 -15.86 0.69
C GLN A 153 3.43 -14.97 1.90
N HIS A 154 3.64 -13.65 1.81
CA HIS A 154 3.20 -12.70 2.84
C HIS A 154 1.66 -12.71 2.97
N VAL A 155 0.95 -12.78 1.83
CA VAL A 155 -0.52 -12.90 1.83
C VAL A 155 -0.94 -14.22 2.44
N TRP A 156 -0.28 -15.33 2.08
CA TRP A 156 -0.57 -16.65 2.64
C TRP A 156 -0.47 -16.65 4.17
N HIS A 157 0.62 -16.09 4.69
CA HIS A 157 0.83 -15.98 6.14
C HIS A 157 -0.37 -15.29 6.84
N ASP A 158 -0.87 -14.18 6.29
CA ASP A 158 -1.92 -13.38 6.90
C ASP A 158 -3.34 -13.92 6.64
N MET A 159 -3.58 -14.50 5.46
CA MET A 159 -4.93 -14.70 4.88
C MET A 159 -5.30 -16.17 4.63
N GLN A 160 -4.41 -17.14 4.83
CA GLN A 160 -4.76 -18.55 4.65
C GLN A 160 -6.01 -18.92 5.49
N ASN A 161 -6.91 -19.71 4.89
CA ASN A 161 -8.18 -20.11 5.48
C ASN A 161 -9.21 -18.99 5.73
N LYS A 162 -8.88 -17.73 5.39
CA LYS A 162 -9.78 -16.57 5.53
C LYS A 162 -10.36 -16.12 4.18
N ILE A 163 -9.68 -16.42 3.06
CA ILE A 163 -10.06 -16.02 1.70
C ILE A 163 -10.07 -17.21 0.74
N ALA A 164 -10.75 -17.07 -0.40
CA ALA A 164 -10.90 -18.15 -1.37
C ALA A 164 -9.61 -18.46 -2.13
N GLY A 165 -8.80 -17.44 -2.44
CA GLY A 165 -7.57 -17.67 -3.19
C GLY A 165 -6.59 -16.49 -3.20
N ILE A 166 -5.41 -16.76 -3.76
CA ILE A 166 -4.32 -15.82 -3.96
C ILE A 166 -3.81 -16.04 -5.38
N VAL A 167 -3.80 -15.00 -6.20
CA VAL A 167 -3.09 -15.01 -7.50
C VAL A 167 -1.64 -14.64 -7.25
N ASP A 168 -0.72 -15.52 -7.60
CA ASP A 168 0.72 -15.32 -7.43
C ASP A 168 1.35 -14.88 -8.75
N ASP A 169 1.97 -13.68 -8.75
CA ASP A 169 2.75 -13.12 -9.85
C ASP A 169 4.15 -12.68 -9.37
N GLY A 170 4.63 -13.32 -8.32
CA GLY A 170 5.93 -13.01 -7.71
C GLY A 170 5.93 -11.74 -6.85
N PRO A 171 7.14 -11.20 -6.54
CA PRO A 171 7.30 -10.02 -5.71
C PRO A 171 6.86 -8.74 -6.43
N THR A 172 6.39 -7.77 -5.65
CA THR A 172 6.01 -6.44 -6.15
C THR A 172 7.25 -5.60 -6.44
N GLN A 173 7.15 -4.67 -7.41
CA GLN A 173 8.28 -3.87 -7.90
C GLN A 173 8.49 -2.56 -7.13
N VAL A 174 7.43 -1.99 -6.55
CA VAL A 174 7.49 -0.69 -5.83
C VAL A 174 7.60 -0.88 -4.32
N GLY A 175 6.96 -1.89 -3.77
CA GLY A 175 7.06 -2.27 -2.36
C GLY A 175 6.24 -1.44 -1.37
N VAL A 176 5.71 -0.29 -1.78
CA VAL A 176 4.80 0.54 -0.97
C VAL A 176 3.56 0.92 -1.78
N GLU A 177 2.47 1.27 -1.09
CA GLU A 177 1.20 1.60 -1.73
C GLU A 177 1.28 2.85 -2.61
N SER A 178 0.35 2.95 -3.56
CA SER A 178 0.20 4.06 -4.49
C SER A 178 0.09 5.44 -3.82
N THR A 179 0.50 6.47 -4.53
CA THR A 179 0.15 7.86 -4.21
C THR A 179 -1.38 8.01 -4.23
N VAL A 180 -1.93 8.71 -3.25
CA VAL A 180 -3.36 9.05 -3.21
C VAL A 180 -3.52 10.56 -3.31
N VAL A 181 -4.17 11.03 -4.38
CA VAL A 181 -4.48 12.44 -4.59
C VAL A 181 -6.00 12.67 -4.56
N ASP A 182 -6.42 13.66 -3.80
CA ASP A 182 -7.81 14.11 -3.76
C ASP A 182 -8.06 15.15 -4.86
N MET A 183 -8.82 14.75 -5.88
CA MET A 183 -9.26 15.59 -7.00
C MET A 183 -10.73 15.99 -6.89
N SER A 184 -11.37 15.76 -5.73
CA SER A 184 -12.77 16.14 -5.49
C SER A 184 -12.95 17.61 -5.09
N ILE A 185 -11.86 18.35 -4.95
CA ILE A 185 -11.78 19.75 -4.52
C ILE A 185 -10.95 20.57 -5.51
N SER A 186 -11.07 21.89 -5.45
CA SER A 186 -10.44 22.81 -6.42
C SER A 186 -8.92 22.79 -6.41
N THR A 187 -8.30 22.60 -5.25
CA THR A 187 -6.84 22.47 -5.12
C THR A 187 -6.50 21.02 -4.76
N PRO A 188 -5.81 20.27 -5.64
CA PRO A 188 -5.47 18.88 -5.38
C PRO A 188 -4.63 18.70 -4.13
N ILE A 189 -4.91 17.64 -3.36
CA ILE A 189 -4.17 17.33 -2.12
C ILE A 189 -3.67 15.88 -2.15
N ILE A 190 -2.37 15.69 -1.94
CA ILE A 190 -1.80 14.38 -1.66
C ILE A 190 -2.14 13.97 -0.23
N LEU A 191 -2.89 12.90 -0.08
CA LEU A 191 -3.27 12.33 1.21
C LEU A 191 -2.36 11.18 1.64
N ARG A 192 -1.65 10.58 0.69
CA ARG A 192 -0.67 9.51 0.93
C ARG A 192 0.42 9.61 -0.12
N PRO A 193 1.70 9.78 0.25
CA PRO A 193 2.80 9.76 -0.71
C PRO A 193 3.05 8.34 -1.22
N GLY A 194 3.50 8.21 -2.46
CA GLY A 194 3.85 6.97 -3.14
C GLY A 194 4.86 7.22 -4.26
N ALA A 195 4.91 6.33 -5.26
CA ALA A 195 5.85 6.43 -6.36
C ALA A 195 5.59 7.62 -7.28
N VAL A 196 4.33 8.06 -7.44
CA VAL A 196 4.01 9.30 -8.16
C VAL A 196 4.23 10.47 -7.21
N THR A 197 5.16 11.35 -7.54
CA THR A 197 5.61 12.43 -6.68
C THR A 197 4.82 13.73 -6.87
N GLN A 198 4.87 14.63 -5.88
CA GLN A 198 4.24 15.95 -5.97
C GLN A 198 4.70 16.76 -7.19
N PRO A 199 6.00 16.88 -7.52
CA PRO A 199 6.45 17.58 -8.72
C PRO A 199 5.87 17.00 -10.03
N GLN A 200 5.76 15.67 -10.15
CA GLN A 200 5.16 15.04 -11.31
C GLN A 200 3.67 15.35 -11.45
N LEU A 201 2.92 15.38 -10.34
CA LEU A 201 1.51 15.78 -10.35
C LEU A 201 1.37 17.26 -10.74
N GLU A 202 2.20 18.15 -10.20
CA GLU A 202 2.20 19.57 -10.51
C GLU A 202 2.57 19.84 -11.99
N GLU A 203 3.49 19.06 -12.53
CA GLU A 203 3.89 19.14 -13.96
C GLU A 203 2.71 18.80 -14.88
N VAL A 204 1.96 17.73 -14.61
CA VAL A 204 0.81 17.34 -15.44
C VAL A 204 -0.36 18.30 -15.26
N LEU A 205 -0.63 18.72 -14.00
CA LEU A 205 -1.77 19.61 -13.70
C LEU A 205 -1.52 21.07 -14.05
N GLN A 206 -0.27 21.49 -14.23
CA GLN A 206 0.15 22.89 -14.40
C GLN A 206 -0.38 23.80 -13.26
N MET A 207 -0.47 23.23 -12.03
CA MET A 207 -0.92 23.94 -10.83
C MET A 207 -0.30 23.34 -9.57
N LYS A 208 -0.35 24.07 -8.46
CA LYS A 208 0.15 23.59 -7.17
C LYS A 208 -0.71 22.43 -6.63
N VAL A 209 -0.03 21.46 -6.06
CA VAL A 209 -0.61 20.34 -5.32
C VAL A 209 -0.16 20.43 -3.86
N ILE A 210 -1.08 20.32 -2.93
CA ILE A 210 -0.76 20.36 -1.49
C ILE A 210 -0.34 18.95 -1.07
N ASP A 211 0.76 18.85 -0.32
CA ASP A 211 1.15 17.60 0.35
C ASP A 211 0.71 17.66 1.83
N ALA A 212 -0.42 17.01 2.15
CA ALA A 212 -0.95 16.98 3.52
C ALA A 212 -0.08 16.16 4.50
N THR A 213 0.92 15.46 4.00
CA THR A 213 1.80 14.61 4.83
C THR A 213 3.10 15.32 5.22
N SER A 214 3.35 16.52 4.68
CA SER A 214 4.61 17.24 4.87
C SER A 214 4.67 18.07 6.16
N THR A 215 3.52 18.37 6.79
CA THR A 215 3.47 19.12 8.07
C THR A 215 2.31 18.63 8.93
N GLU A 216 2.52 18.50 10.24
CA GLU A 216 1.48 18.10 11.21
C GLU A 216 0.27 19.04 11.21
N SER A 217 0.48 20.34 10.97
CA SER A 217 -0.59 21.36 10.94
C SER A 217 -1.55 21.19 9.76
N VAL A 218 -1.10 20.61 8.63
CA VAL A 218 -1.96 20.30 7.48
C VAL A 218 -2.69 18.99 7.70
N ALA A 219 -2.00 17.98 8.26
CA ALA A 219 -2.58 16.66 8.52
C ALA A 219 -3.75 16.70 9.52
N SER A 220 -3.70 17.59 10.53
CA SER A 220 -4.75 17.70 11.57
C SER A 220 -6.10 18.24 11.06
N ASN A 221 -6.10 18.93 9.93
CA ASN A 221 -7.30 19.57 9.36
C ASN A 221 -7.92 18.80 8.19
N VAL A 222 -7.36 17.67 7.80
CA VAL A 222 -7.83 16.88 6.65
C VAL A 222 -8.69 15.72 7.12
N THR A 223 -9.95 15.67 6.63
CA THR A 223 -10.83 14.52 6.86
C THR A 223 -10.19 13.26 6.24
N PRO A 224 -10.09 12.14 6.98
CA PRO A 224 -9.54 10.90 6.43
C PRO A 224 -10.39 10.36 5.28
N LYS A 225 -9.91 10.53 4.05
CA LYS A 225 -10.58 10.08 2.81
C LYS A 225 -9.91 8.87 2.15
N ALA A 226 -8.81 8.37 2.74
CA ALA A 226 -8.04 7.26 2.16
C ALA A 226 -7.57 6.28 3.22
N PRO A 227 -7.28 5.02 2.83
CA PRO A 227 -6.64 4.04 3.71
C PRO A 227 -5.27 4.54 4.22
N GLY A 228 -4.97 4.23 5.49
CA GLY A 228 -3.69 4.58 6.11
C GLY A 228 -3.65 5.91 6.86
N MET A 229 -4.79 6.61 7.01
CA MET A 229 -4.85 7.91 7.69
C MET A 229 -5.31 7.82 9.16
N LYS A 230 -6.14 6.85 9.54
CA LYS A 230 -6.86 6.83 10.85
C LYS A 230 -6.19 6.00 11.96
N TYR A 231 -5.54 4.91 11.64
CA TYR A 231 -5.12 3.89 12.62
C TYR A 231 -3.62 3.63 12.54
N ARG A 232 -3.05 2.95 13.56
CA ARG A 232 -1.69 2.42 13.48
C ARG A 232 -1.62 1.46 12.29
N HIS A 233 -0.67 1.69 11.40
CA HIS A 233 -0.49 0.94 10.16
C HIS A 233 0.96 0.51 10.00
N TYR A 234 1.18 -0.57 9.24
CA TYR A 234 2.50 -1.05 8.80
C TYR A 234 3.41 -1.54 9.93
N ALA A 235 2.89 -1.71 11.15
CA ALA A 235 3.68 -2.03 12.30
C ALA A 235 3.82 -3.56 12.48
N PRO A 236 5.04 -4.11 12.54
CA PRO A 236 5.28 -5.45 13.05
C PRO A 236 4.96 -5.50 14.56
N ASP A 237 4.98 -6.70 15.16
CA ASP A 237 4.88 -6.84 16.61
C ASP A 237 6.18 -6.45 17.31
N LYS A 238 7.29 -6.46 16.57
CA LYS A 238 8.62 -6.05 17.05
C LYS A 238 8.70 -4.53 17.25
N ASN A 239 9.60 -4.10 18.12
CA ASN A 239 9.93 -2.70 18.24
C ASN A 239 10.67 -2.22 16.99
N VAL A 240 10.23 -1.11 16.38
CA VAL A 240 10.88 -0.50 15.22
C VAL A 240 11.38 0.88 15.64
N VAL A 241 12.66 1.16 15.36
CA VAL A 241 13.33 2.41 15.68
C VAL A 241 13.98 2.96 14.42
N MET A 242 13.68 4.21 14.09
CA MET A 242 14.31 4.92 12.97
C MET A 242 15.66 5.49 13.37
N PHE A 243 16.63 5.51 12.46
CA PHE A 243 17.89 6.20 12.69
C PHE A 243 18.37 6.96 11.44
N ASP A 244 19.10 8.04 11.66
CA ASP A 244 19.77 8.78 10.60
C ASP A 244 21.17 8.23 10.31
N GLU A 245 21.69 8.53 9.14
CA GLU A 245 23.05 8.11 8.74
C GLU A 245 24.12 8.56 9.74
N LEU A 246 23.95 9.72 10.37
CA LEU A 246 24.90 10.29 11.33
C LEU A 246 24.97 9.47 12.62
N ASP A 247 23.88 8.83 13.02
CA ASP A 247 23.76 8.08 14.26
C ASP A 247 24.30 6.65 14.16
N ALA A 248 24.63 6.19 12.94
CA ALA A 248 24.92 4.78 12.66
C ALA A 248 26.09 4.20 13.50
N LEU A 249 27.16 4.97 13.73
CA LEU A 249 28.32 4.49 14.49
C LEU A 249 28.03 4.42 16.00
N GLU A 250 27.20 5.29 16.52
CA GLU A 250 26.77 5.28 17.91
C GLU A 250 25.76 4.16 18.14
N LEU A 251 24.78 4.02 17.25
CA LEU A 251 23.87 2.88 17.24
C LEU A 251 24.61 1.56 17.29
N LYS A 252 25.66 1.38 16.45
CA LYS A 252 26.48 0.15 16.45
C LYS A 252 27.03 -0.21 17.83
N GLN A 253 27.40 0.78 18.65
CA GLN A 253 28.00 0.54 19.98
C GLN A 253 27.00 0.04 21.01
N VAL A 254 25.70 0.28 20.79
CA VAL A 254 24.62 -0.05 21.73
C VAL A 254 23.72 -1.21 21.25
N LEU A 255 23.96 -1.75 20.05
CA LEU A 255 23.18 -2.89 19.52
C LEU A 255 23.29 -4.10 20.46
N ALA A 256 22.14 -4.59 20.89
CA ALA A 256 22.04 -5.86 21.61
C ALA A 256 22.14 -7.06 20.65
N PRO A 257 22.46 -8.26 21.14
CA PRO A 257 22.55 -9.47 20.29
C PRO A 257 21.28 -9.82 19.52
N ASN A 258 20.12 -9.40 20.03
CA ASN A 258 18.80 -9.66 19.45
C ASN A 258 18.25 -8.46 18.66
N ASP A 259 19.07 -7.46 18.40
CA ASP A 259 18.73 -6.32 17.56
C ASP A 259 19.24 -6.54 16.14
N VAL A 260 18.48 -6.03 15.18
CA VAL A 260 18.81 -6.09 13.75
C VAL A 260 18.71 -4.72 13.11
N VAL A 261 19.42 -4.53 12.01
CA VAL A 261 19.50 -3.27 11.28
C VAL A 261 19.06 -3.47 9.85
N MET A 262 18.12 -2.68 9.38
CA MET A 262 17.74 -2.54 7.97
C MET A 262 18.36 -1.25 7.43
N ALA A 263 19.32 -1.35 6.53
CA ALA A 263 20.05 -0.20 6.02
C ALA A 263 20.52 -0.41 4.57
N LYS A 264 21.00 0.67 3.95
CA LYS A 264 21.68 0.57 2.65
C LYS A 264 22.98 -0.24 2.79
N ASP A 265 23.43 -0.83 1.67
CA ASP A 265 24.61 -1.67 1.64
C ASP A 265 25.86 -0.95 2.14
N ASP A 266 26.07 0.29 1.70
CA ASP A 266 27.20 1.14 2.14
C ASP A 266 27.18 1.39 3.66
N MET A 267 25.99 1.48 4.24
CA MET A 267 25.83 1.68 5.68
C MET A 267 26.09 0.37 6.45
N ILE A 268 25.62 -0.75 5.95
CA ILE A 268 25.90 -2.09 6.52
C ILE A 268 27.42 -2.34 6.57
N GLU A 269 28.14 -2.01 5.49
CA GLU A 269 29.59 -2.11 5.41
C GLU A 269 30.26 -1.16 6.41
N LYS A 270 29.87 0.13 6.46
CA LYS A 270 30.38 1.13 7.40
C LYS A 270 30.20 0.72 8.85
N MET A 271 29.06 0.12 9.18
CA MET A 271 28.78 -0.43 10.50
C MET A 271 29.46 -1.79 10.74
N ALA A 272 30.06 -2.41 9.73
CA ALA A 272 30.64 -3.76 9.77
C ALA A 272 29.70 -4.80 10.42
N LEU A 273 28.42 -4.80 10.00
CA LEU A 273 27.40 -5.72 10.47
C LEU A 273 27.53 -7.08 9.77
N THR A 274 27.20 -8.14 10.50
CA THR A 274 27.11 -9.49 9.92
C THR A 274 25.77 -9.70 9.22
N ASN A 275 25.70 -10.68 8.30
CA ASN A 275 24.45 -11.01 7.59
C ASN A 275 23.29 -11.40 8.52
N HIS A 276 23.55 -11.87 9.74
CA HIS A 276 22.53 -12.18 10.73
C HIS A 276 21.96 -10.94 11.44
N GLN A 277 22.72 -9.83 11.41
CA GLN A 277 22.35 -8.58 12.06
C GLN A 277 21.79 -7.55 11.08
N ALA A 278 21.88 -7.81 9.78
CA ALA A 278 21.55 -6.82 8.77
C ALA A 278 20.60 -7.35 7.68
N TRP A 279 19.69 -6.49 7.26
CA TRP A 279 18.88 -6.63 6.06
C TRP A 279 19.24 -5.51 5.09
N SER A 280 19.65 -5.88 3.87
CA SER A 280 19.97 -4.90 2.83
C SER A 280 18.71 -4.22 2.31
N LEU A 281 18.72 -2.90 2.32
CA LEU A 281 17.76 -2.07 1.61
C LEU A 281 18.23 -1.73 0.18
N GLY A 282 19.36 -2.30 -0.28
CA GLY A 282 20.00 -1.94 -1.53
C GLY A 282 20.66 -0.55 -1.45
N ASN A 283 20.94 0.03 -2.62
CA ASN A 283 21.69 1.31 -2.71
C ASN A 283 20.87 2.47 -3.29
N THR A 284 19.64 2.21 -3.77
CA THR A 284 18.76 3.24 -4.35
C THR A 284 17.49 3.43 -3.50
N LEU A 285 16.78 4.54 -3.70
CA LEU A 285 15.50 4.77 -3.01
C LEU A 285 14.45 3.75 -3.44
N GLU A 286 14.49 3.31 -4.69
CA GLU A 286 13.56 2.32 -5.24
C GLU A 286 13.78 0.97 -4.58
N THR A 287 15.03 0.48 -4.54
CA THR A 287 15.35 -0.80 -3.87
C THR A 287 15.04 -0.75 -2.38
N ALA A 288 15.34 0.38 -1.71
CA ALA A 288 15.01 0.55 -0.29
C ALA A 288 13.50 0.44 -0.05
N THR A 289 12.71 1.05 -0.93
CA THR A 289 11.24 1.04 -0.82
C THR A 289 10.68 -0.37 -1.06
N GLU A 290 11.20 -1.09 -2.04
CA GLU A 290 10.84 -2.48 -2.33
C GLU A 290 11.13 -3.41 -1.14
N GLN A 291 12.26 -3.21 -0.45
CA GLN A 291 12.73 -4.06 0.64
C GLN A 291 12.09 -3.73 2.01
N LEU A 292 11.48 -2.57 2.19
CA LEU A 292 10.99 -2.12 3.50
C LEU A 292 10.03 -3.13 4.17
N PHE A 293 8.93 -3.44 3.51
CA PHE A 293 7.93 -4.35 4.10
C PHE A 293 8.40 -5.80 4.15
N ALA A 294 9.21 -6.23 3.18
CA ALA A 294 9.79 -7.56 3.16
C ALA A 294 10.69 -7.78 4.39
N GLY A 295 11.60 -6.85 4.68
CA GLY A 295 12.48 -6.93 5.83
C GLY A 295 11.75 -6.82 7.16
N LEU A 296 10.76 -5.90 7.28
CA LEU A 296 9.93 -5.79 8.50
C LEU A 296 9.18 -7.11 8.78
N ARG A 297 8.61 -7.76 7.75
CA ARG A 297 7.93 -9.04 7.89
C ARG A 297 8.87 -10.19 8.24
N PHE A 298 10.05 -10.22 7.59
CA PHE A 298 11.05 -11.26 7.85
C PHE A 298 11.46 -11.30 9.32
N TYR A 299 11.73 -10.14 9.91
CA TYR A 299 12.11 -10.07 11.32
C TYR A 299 10.91 -10.14 12.29
N ASP A 300 9.70 -9.82 11.85
CA ASP A 300 8.49 -9.98 12.70
C ASP A 300 8.22 -11.44 13.04
N ASP A 301 8.55 -12.35 12.12
CA ASP A 301 8.38 -13.80 12.28
C ASP A 301 9.48 -14.45 13.13
N ASP A 302 10.60 -13.78 13.37
CA ASP A 302 11.70 -14.30 14.19
C ASP A 302 11.49 -13.97 15.67
N SER A 303 11.22 -15.01 16.48
CA SER A 303 10.96 -14.86 17.92
C SER A 303 12.19 -14.37 18.72
N GLN A 304 13.40 -14.48 18.20
CA GLN A 304 14.63 -14.04 18.86
C GLN A 304 14.87 -12.54 18.72
N ILE A 305 14.32 -11.91 17.67
CA ILE A 305 14.51 -10.49 17.43
C ILE A 305 13.62 -9.67 18.36
N THR A 306 14.16 -8.60 18.92
CA THR A 306 13.49 -7.65 19.81
C THR A 306 13.26 -6.30 19.16
N THR A 307 14.31 -5.74 18.53
CA THR A 307 14.26 -4.41 17.93
C THR A 307 14.80 -4.44 16.50
N ILE A 308 14.09 -3.77 15.60
CA ILE A 308 14.46 -3.56 14.21
C ILE A 308 14.82 -2.08 14.04
N TYR A 309 16.10 -1.78 13.89
CA TYR A 309 16.56 -0.43 13.55
C TYR A 309 16.52 -0.24 12.05
N VAL A 310 15.91 0.84 11.57
CA VAL A 310 15.73 1.07 10.13
C VAL A 310 16.28 2.45 9.75
N GLN A 311 17.21 2.47 8.80
CA GLN A 311 17.78 3.70 8.27
C GLN A 311 16.73 4.54 7.56
N LYS A 312 16.61 5.83 7.91
CA LYS A 312 15.79 6.79 7.16
C LYS A 312 16.41 7.06 5.79
N MET A 313 15.57 7.26 4.79
CA MET A 313 16.01 7.62 3.44
C MET A 313 15.92 9.13 3.22
N PRO A 314 16.70 9.71 2.28
CA PRO A 314 16.52 11.09 1.86
C PRO A 314 15.04 11.38 1.52
N PRO A 315 14.43 12.48 2.03
CA PRO A 315 13.00 12.77 1.84
C PRO A 315 12.69 13.39 0.48
N ILE A 316 13.23 12.80 -0.58
CA ILE A 316 13.05 13.18 -1.99
C ILE A 316 12.45 12.02 -2.77
N GLY A 317 11.74 12.30 -3.85
CA GLY A 317 11.14 11.26 -4.69
C GLY A 317 10.31 10.27 -3.89
N ILE A 318 10.52 8.97 -4.15
CA ILE A 318 9.86 7.86 -3.44
C ILE A 318 10.35 7.71 -1.98
N GLY A 319 11.50 8.31 -1.60
CA GLY A 319 12.00 8.30 -0.23
C GLY A 319 11.04 8.96 0.78
N LYS A 320 10.19 9.92 0.32
CA LYS A 320 9.08 10.45 1.14
C LYS A 320 8.08 9.37 1.51
N ALA A 321 7.74 8.49 0.56
CA ALA A 321 6.82 7.38 0.80
C ALA A 321 7.44 6.35 1.75
N PHE A 322 8.72 6.00 1.55
CA PHE A 322 9.48 5.15 2.45
C PHE A 322 9.41 5.67 3.89
N ASN A 323 9.84 6.90 4.14
CA ASN A 323 9.86 7.50 5.49
C ASN A 323 8.45 7.62 6.09
N ASN A 324 7.43 7.90 5.29
CA ASN A 324 6.04 7.92 5.76
C ASN A 324 5.57 6.53 6.27
N ARG A 325 5.95 5.45 5.57
CA ARG A 325 5.62 4.07 5.99
C ARG A 325 6.44 3.66 7.20
N LEU A 326 7.73 3.97 7.18
CA LEU A 326 8.64 3.70 8.28
C LEU A 326 8.22 4.43 9.57
N GLY A 327 7.91 5.73 9.50
CA GLY A 327 7.45 6.50 10.65
C GLY A 327 6.20 5.90 11.28
N LYS A 328 5.23 5.44 10.47
CA LYS A 328 4.03 4.77 10.97
C LYS A 328 4.33 3.39 11.57
N ALA A 329 5.26 2.63 11.00
CA ALA A 329 5.69 1.34 11.53
C ALA A 329 6.38 1.52 12.89
N ALA A 330 7.24 2.52 13.01
CA ALA A 330 7.98 2.86 14.22
C ALA A 330 7.16 3.62 15.28
N GLY A 331 5.93 4.09 14.93
CA GLY A 331 5.21 5.02 15.80
C GLY A 331 5.97 6.33 16.02
N ASN A 332 6.76 6.75 15.02
CA ASN A 332 7.70 7.89 15.05
C ASN A 332 8.80 7.78 16.10
N GLN A 333 9.11 6.56 16.56
CA GLN A 333 10.25 6.35 17.47
C GLN A 333 11.56 6.49 16.70
N GLU A 334 12.42 7.39 17.16
CA GLU A 334 13.75 7.62 16.62
C GLU A 334 14.83 7.20 17.61
N PHE A 335 15.97 6.78 17.09
CA PHE A 335 17.16 6.55 17.89
C PHE A 335 17.59 7.87 18.52
N GLN A 336 17.85 7.85 19.81
CA GLN A 336 18.34 9.00 20.59
C GLN A 336 19.63 8.60 21.28
N ASN A 337 20.63 9.46 21.16
CA ASN A 337 21.92 9.34 21.84
C ASN A 337 21.79 9.56 23.33
#